data_68135c1955f73252f77df953f4f208bb
#
_entry.id   68135c1955f73252f77df953f4f208bb
#
_cell.length_a   1.000
_cell.length_b   1.000
_cell.length_c   1.000
_cell.angle_alpha   90.00
_cell.angle_beta   90.00
_cell.angle_gamma   90.00
#
_symmetry.space_group_name_H-M   'P 1'
#
loop_
_entity.id
_entity.type
_entity.pdbx_description
1 polymer ?
#
loop_
_entity_poly.entity_id
_entity_poly.type
_entity_poly.pdbx_seq_one_letter_code
_entity_poly.pdbx_strand_id
1 'polypeptide(L)'
;PAGEPVRREKQRVAIGRALLTAPELLLLDEPLASLDIPRKRELLPYLQRLAREINIPMLYVSHSLDEILHLADKVMVLEDGQVKAFGPLEEVWGSSVMHPWLPKEQQSSILKVSVLEHHPHYAMTALALGDQHLWVNKLNQPLQSTLRIRIQASDVSLVLQPPQQTSIRNVLRAKVANCYDDNGQVEVQLEIGGRTLWARISPWARDELNIKPGLWLYAQVKSVSITA
;
A
#
# COMPACT_ATOMS: atom_id res chain seq x y z
N PRO A 1 44.98 8.39 -2.80
CA PRO A 1 44.04 8.28 -3.89
C PRO A 1 42.64 8.20 -3.29
N ALA A 2 41.87 9.27 -3.53
CA ALA A 2 40.45 9.26 -3.14
C ALA A 2 39.80 8.15 -3.93
N GLY A 3 39.27 7.12 -3.25
CA GLY A 3 38.57 6.02 -3.88
C GLY A 3 37.41 6.56 -4.74
N GLU A 4 37.13 5.92 -5.86
CA GLU A 4 36.00 6.30 -6.70
C GLU A 4 34.73 6.38 -5.84
N PRO A 5 33.96 7.47 -5.94
CA PRO A 5 32.75 7.62 -5.14
C PRO A 5 31.80 6.44 -5.42
N VAL A 6 31.32 5.83 -4.34
CA VAL A 6 30.38 4.73 -4.40
C VAL A 6 29.15 5.15 -5.22
N ARG A 7 28.55 4.26 -6.01
CA ARG A 7 27.39 4.58 -6.88
C ARG A 7 26.28 5.36 -6.17
N ARG A 8 26.07 5.12 -4.86
CA ARG A 8 25.14 5.85 -3.99
C ARG A 8 25.48 7.35 -3.89
N GLU A 9 26.75 7.68 -3.73
CA GLU A 9 27.22 9.07 -3.62
C GLU A 9 27.06 9.79 -4.95
N LYS A 10 27.33 9.11 -6.06
CA LYS A 10 27.07 9.65 -7.41
C LYS A 10 25.60 10.00 -7.61
N GLN A 11 24.69 9.14 -7.14
CA GLN A 11 23.22 9.36 -7.21
C GLN A 11 22.78 10.57 -6.38
N ARG A 12 23.23 10.66 -5.13
CA ARG A 12 22.95 11.81 -4.27
C ARG A 12 23.50 13.13 -4.85
N VAL A 13 24.69 13.09 -5.41
CA VAL A 13 25.30 14.23 -6.08
C VAL A 13 24.51 14.64 -7.32
N ALA A 14 24.02 13.67 -8.12
CA ALA A 14 23.21 13.95 -9.31
C ALA A 14 21.89 14.65 -8.94
N ILE A 15 21.19 14.14 -7.92
CA ILE A 15 19.96 14.75 -7.40
C ILE A 15 20.26 16.14 -6.84
N GLY A 16 21.33 16.29 -6.03
CA GLY A 16 21.73 17.58 -5.48
C GLY A 16 22.04 18.62 -6.57
N ARG A 17 22.73 18.20 -7.64
CA ARG A 17 22.99 19.08 -8.80
C ARG A 17 21.72 19.54 -9.49
N ALA A 18 20.75 18.63 -9.68
CA ALA A 18 19.46 18.97 -10.27
C ALA A 18 18.71 20.00 -9.41
N LEU A 19 18.73 19.83 -8.09
CA LEU A 19 18.08 20.76 -7.15
C LEU A 19 18.73 22.15 -7.10
N LEU A 20 20.05 22.23 -7.27
CA LEU A 20 20.77 23.51 -7.30
C LEU A 20 20.38 24.41 -8.48
N THR A 21 19.75 23.86 -9.51
CA THR A 21 19.20 24.66 -10.63
C THR A 21 17.86 25.30 -10.32
N ALA A 22 17.31 25.10 -9.10
CA ALA A 22 15.99 25.55 -8.68
C ALA A 22 14.88 25.17 -9.69
N PRO A 23 14.71 23.87 -10.03
CA PRO A 23 13.79 23.45 -11.07
C PRO A 23 12.32 23.61 -10.63
N GLU A 24 11.43 23.89 -11.57
CA GLU A 24 9.96 23.88 -11.34
C GLU A 24 9.38 22.46 -11.29
N LEU A 25 10.08 21.49 -11.83
CA LEU A 25 9.71 20.06 -11.86
C LEU A 25 10.99 19.20 -11.82
N LEU A 26 11.01 18.21 -10.94
CA LEU A 26 12.10 17.24 -10.87
C LEU A 26 11.69 15.93 -11.54
N LEU A 27 12.46 15.53 -12.56
CA LEU A 27 12.25 14.28 -13.29
C LEU A 27 13.29 13.25 -12.83
N LEU A 28 12.84 12.11 -12.33
CA LEU A 28 13.66 11.00 -11.87
C LEU A 28 13.26 9.74 -12.65
N ASP A 29 14.13 9.31 -13.56
CA ASP A 29 13.92 8.13 -14.38
C ASP A 29 14.77 6.98 -13.84
N GLU A 30 14.12 5.95 -13.29
CA GLU A 30 14.73 4.76 -12.69
C GLU A 30 15.95 5.08 -11.78
N PRO A 31 15.84 6.06 -10.85
CA PRO A 31 17.03 6.59 -10.16
C PRO A 31 17.69 5.58 -9.24
N LEU A 32 17.01 4.51 -8.83
CA LEU A 32 17.52 3.48 -7.94
C LEU A 32 17.76 2.12 -8.61
N ALA A 33 17.52 1.99 -9.91
CA ALA A 33 17.59 0.70 -10.62
C ALA A 33 18.96 0.00 -10.51
N SER A 34 20.05 0.77 -10.43
CA SER A 34 21.41 0.22 -10.35
C SER A 34 21.88 -0.15 -8.93
N LEU A 35 21.01 0.01 -7.93
CA LEU A 35 21.36 -0.22 -6.52
C LEU A 35 20.82 -1.56 -6.03
N ASP A 36 21.60 -2.20 -5.14
CA ASP A 36 21.16 -3.35 -4.38
C ASP A 36 20.12 -2.99 -3.30
N ILE A 37 19.41 -3.99 -2.78
CA ILE A 37 18.33 -3.79 -1.80
C ILE A 37 18.79 -3.03 -0.55
N PRO A 38 19.95 -3.34 0.09
CA PRO A 38 20.40 -2.58 1.25
C PRO A 38 20.59 -1.09 0.96
N ARG A 39 21.18 -0.75 -0.19
CA ARG A 39 21.41 0.64 -0.60
C ARG A 39 20.11 1.38 -0.96
N LYS A 40 19.15 0.68 -1.60
CA LYS A 40 17.82 1.24 -1.83
C LYS A 40 17.14 1.63 -0.51
N ARG A 41 17.17 0.76 0.50
CA ARG A 41 16.59 1.02 1.83
C ARG A 41 17.18 2.23 2.54
N GLU A 42 18.45 2.55 2.28
CA GLU A 42 19.07 3.75 2.84
C GLU A 42 18.68 5.04 2.10
N LEU A 43 18.45 4.95 0.77
CA LEU A 43 18.13 6.13 -0.06
C LEU A 43 16.64 6.46 -0.09
N LEU A 44 15.75 5.48 0.00
CA LEU A 44 14.31 5.70 -0.02
C LEU A 44 13.83 6.69 1.05
N PRO A 45 14.24 6.59 2.34
CA PRO A 45 13.86 7.58 3.37
C PRO A 45 14.38 8.98 3.07
N TYR A 46 15.56 9.07 2.44
CA TYR A 46 16.12 10.38 2.02
C TYR A 46 15.25 10.99 0.91
N LEU A 47 14.90 10.22 -0.13
CA LEU A 47 14.05 10.70 -1.22
C LEU A 47 12.65 11.07 -0.72
N GLN A 48 12.10 10.27 0.20
CA GLN A 48 10.81 10.55 0.81
C GLN A 48 10.82 11.87 1.61
N ARG A 49 11.86 12.09 2.40
CA ARG A 49 12.05 13.36 3.12
C ARG A 49 12.22 14.52 2.15
N LEU A 50 13.04 14.34 1.10
CA LEU A 50 13.23 15.34 0.06
C LEU A 50 11.89 15.72 -0.60
N ALA A 51 11.07 14.73 -0.95
CA ALA A 51 9.75 14.95 -1.54
C ALA A 51 8.80 15.77 -0.65
N ARG A 52 8.93 15.61 0.68
CA ARG A 52 8.11 16.35 1.66
C ARG A 52 8.64 17.75 1.96
N GLU A 53 9.97 17.92 1.97
CA GLU A 53 10.62 19.18 2.39
C GLU A 53 10.77 20.18 1.23
N ILE A 54 10.99 19.70 0.02
CA ILE A 54 11.04 20.55 -1.17
C ILE A 54 9.65 20.71 -1.78
N ASN A 55 9.22 21.93 -1.95
CA ASN A 55 7.94 22.25 -2.60
C ASN A 55 8.07 22.25 -4.14
N ILE A 56 8.71 21.21 -4.69
CA ILE A 56 8.91 21.00 -6.12
C ILE A 56 8.21 19.71 -6.50
N PRO A 57 7.28 19.72 -7.46
CA PRO A 57 6.67 18.49 -7.96
C PRO A 57 7.73 17.53 -8.50
N MET A 58 7.56 16.24 -8.20
CA MET A 58 8.46 15.20 -8.69
C MET A 58 7.69 14.22 -9.57
N LEU A 59 8.23 13.93 -10.74
CA LEU A 59 7.81 12.81 -11.57
C LEU A 59 8.87 11.70 -11.44
N TYR A 60 8.46 10.60 -10.85
CA TYR A 60 9.33 9.47 -10.54
C TYR A 60 8.92 8.26 -11.38
N VAL A 61 9.79 7.81 -12.27
CA VAL A 61 9.57 6.60 -13.09
C VAL A 61 10.28 5.42 -12.44
N SER A 62 9.54 4.36 -12.17
CA SER A 62 10.10 3.11 -11.64
C SER A 62 9.21 1.92 -11.98
N HIS A 63 9.82 0.75 -12.11
CA HIS A 63 9.17 -0.56 -12.16
C HIS A 63 9.20 -1.27 -10.80
N SER A 64 9.78 -0.66 -9.78
CA SER A 64 9.86 -1.19 -8.42
C SER A 64 8.62 -0.81 -7.61
N LEU A 65 7.77 -1.79 -7.33
CA LEU A 65 6.56 -1.60 -6.53
C LEU A 65 6.87 -1.06 -5.13
N ASP A 66 8.00 -1.48 -4.54
CA ASP A 66 8.45 -1.03 -3.22
C ASP A 66 8.80 0.47 -3.23
N GLU A 67 9.48 0.95 -4.27
CA GLU A 67 9.78 2.38 -4.44
C GLU A 67 8.49 3.20 -4.59
N ILE A 68 7.56 2.72 -5.40
CA ILE A 68 6.26 3.38 -5.62
C ILE A 68 5.48 3.49 -4.31
N LEU A 69 5.42 2.40 -3.52
CA LEU A 69 4.72 2.40 -2.22
C LEU A 69 5.30 3.41 -1.23
N HIS A 70 6.61 3.61 -1.25
CA HIS A 70 7.28 4.53 -0.32
C HIS A 70 7.20 6.00 -0.75
N LEU A 71 7.22 6.28 -2.07
CA LEU A 71 7.43 7.64 -2.57
C LEU A 71 6.17 8.28 -3.14
N ALA A 72 5.26 7.49 -3.74
CA ALA A 72 4.19 8.06 -4.55
C ALA A 72 3.00 8.56 -3.72
N ASP A 73 2.50 9.75 -4.04
CA ASP A 73 1.18 10.21 -3.63
C ASP A 73 0.12 9.85 -4.69
N LYS A 74 0.49 9.96 -5.97
CA LYS A 74 -0.33 9.57 -7.11
C LYS A 74 0.46 8.62 -8.00
N VAL A 75 -0.24 7.72 -8.67
CA VAL A 75 0.33 6.76 -9.60
C VAL A 75 -0.32 6.91 -10.97
N MET A 76 0.50 6.87 -12.00
CA MET A 76 0.10 6.72 -13.39
C MET A 76 0.60 5.38 -13.90
N VAL A 77 -0.32 4.53 -14.34
CA VAL A 77 0.03 3.25 -14.98
C VAL A 77 0.03 3.44 -16.48
N LEU A 78 1.18 3.15 -17.08
CA LEU A 78 1.38 3.23 -18.53
C LEU A 78 1.54 1.83 -19.11
N GLU A 79 0.83 1.55 -20.21
CA GLU A 79 0.94 0.33 -20.98
C GLU A 79 0.85 0.69 -22.47
N ASP A 80 1.83 0.27 -23.26
CA ASP A 80 1.92 0.55 -24.70
C ASP A 80 1.76 2.05 -25.04
N GLY A 81 2.36 2.92 -24.24
CA GLY A 81 2.29 4.37 -24.41
C GLY A 81 0.95 5.02 -24.03
N GLN A 82 0.01 4.26 -23.48
CA GLN A 82 -1.29 4.74 -23.06
C GLN A 82 -1.43 4.77 -21.55
N VAL A 83 -2.10 5.80 -21.04
CA VAL A 83 -2.48 5.88 -19.62
C VAL A 83 -3.64 4.93 -19.36
N LYS A 84 -3.42 3.88 -18.57
CA LYS A 84 -4.45 2.91 -18.15
C LYS A 84 -5.14 3.30 -16.85
N ALA A 85 -4.41 3.94 -15.95
CA ALA A 85 -4.96 4.51 -14.72
C ALA A 85 -4.13 5.72 -14.29
N PHE A 86 -4.77 6.67 -13.61
CA PHE A 86 -4.11 7.79 -12.94
C PHE A 86 -4.94 8.23 -11.75
N GLY A 87 -4.32 8.37 -10.60
CA GLY A 87 -4.99 8.82 -9.39
C GLY A 87 -4.17 8.63 -8.12
N PRO A 88 -4.79 8.82 -6.96
CA PRO A 88 -4.17 8.52 -5.66
C PRO A 88 -3.63 7.10 -5.62
N LEU A 89 -2.49 6.92 -4.97
CA LEU A 89 -1.83 5.60 -4.86
C LEU A 89 -2.80 4.52 -4.38
N GLU A 90 -3.57 4.82 -3.35
CA GLU A 90 -4.49 3.87 -2.72
C GLU A 90 -5.57 3.35 -3.69
N GLU A 91 -6.10 4.23 -4.51
CA GLU A 91 -7.14 3.90 -5.49
C GLU A 91 -6.57 3.09 -6.66
N VAL A 92 -5.46 3.55 -7.25
CA VAL A 92 -4.81 2.88 -8.38
C VAL A 92 -4.29 1.51 -7.96
N TRP A 93 -3.66 1.40 -6.78
CA TRP A 93 -3.14 0.13 -6.26
C TRP A 93 -4.25 -0.91 -6.05
N GLY A 94 -5.41 -0.50 -5.54
CA GLY A 94 -6.57 -1.36 -5.33
C GLY A 94 -7.39 -1.67 -6.59
N SER A 95 -7.07 -1.03 -7.72
CA SER A 95 -7.84 -1.20 -8.95
C SER A 95 -7.51 -2.49 -9.69
N SER A 96 -8.44 -2.96 -10.53
CA SER A 96 -8.25 -4.10 -11.42
C SER A 96 -7.13 -3.87 -12.46
N VAL A 97 -6.81 -2.61 -12.78
CA VAL A 97 -5.71 -2.24 -13.68
C VAL A 97 -4.35 -2.62 -13.08
N MET A 98 -4.20 -2.47 -11.77
CA MET A 98 -2.94 -2.79 -11.10
C MET A 98 -2.77 -4.29 -10.81
N HIS A 99 -3.87 -5.04 -10.73
CA HIS A 99 -3.88 -6.45 -10.39
C HIS A 99 -2.92 -7.33 -11.22
N PRO A 100 -2.83 -7.21 -12.56
CA PRO A 100 -1.90 -8.01 -13.37
C PRO A 100 -0.41 -7.71 -13.10
N TRP A 101 -0.10 -6.52 -12.56
CA TRP A 101 1.27 -6.08 -12.29
C TRP A 101 1.78 -6.43 -10.90
N LEU A 102 0.87 -6.82 -10.00
CA LEU A 102 1.23 -7.25 -8.66
C LEU A 102 1.54 -8.75 -8.65
N PRO A 103 2.76 -9.15 -8.24
CA PRO A 103 3.02 -10.56 -7.96
C PRO A 103 2.01 -11.11 -6.95
N LYS A 104 1.63 -12.37 -7.08
CA LYS A 104 0.61 -13.01 -6.22
C LYS A 104 0.90 -12.82 -4.74
N GLU A 105 2.16 -12.98 -4.35
CA GLU A 105 2.62 -12.84 -2.96
C GLU A 105 2.56 -11.40 -2.47
N GLN A 106 2.45 -10.43 -3.39
CA GLN A 106 2.38 -9.01 -3.09
C GLN A 106 0.99 -8.41 -3.25
N GLN A 107 0.00 -9.23 -3.66
CA GLN A 107 -1.38 -8.78 -3.75
C GLN A 107 -1.83 -8.24 -2.40
N SER A 108 -2.18 -6.98 -2.37
CA SER A 108 -2.43 -6.25 -1.13
C SER A 108 -3.31 -5.03 -1.37
N SER A 109 -3.86 -4.52 -0.30
CA SER A 109 -4.58 -3.25 -0.28
C SER A 109 -3.76 -2.19 0.43
N ILE A 110 -3.74 -0.99 -0.11
CA ILE A 110 -3.17 0.20 0.52
C ILE A 110 -4.34 1.08 0.95
N LEU A 111 -4.39 1.40 2.24
CA LEU A 111 -5.47 2.20 2.80
C LEU A 111 -4.88 3.42 3.51
N LYS A 112 -5.49 4.58 3.27
CA LYS A 112 -5.20 5.80 4.00
C LYS A 112 -6.11 5.87 5.22
N VAL A 113 -5.53 5.96 6.40
CA VAL A 113 -6.20 5.90 7.69
C VAL A 113 -5.71 7.02 8.59
N SER A 114 -6.45 7.31 9.67
CA SER A 114 -6.02 8.26 10.69
C SER A 114 -5.94 7.61 12.05
N VAL A 115 -5.03 8.09 12.91
CA VAL A 115 -4.90 7.62 14.28
C VAL A 115 -6.13 8.09 15.08
N LEU A 116 -6.92 7.14 15.59
CA LEU A 116 -8.15 7.41 16.32
C LEU A 116 -7.89 7.51 17.83
N GLU A 117 -7.23 6.50 18.38
CA GLU A 117 -6.91 6.45 19.80
C GLU A 117 -5.73 5.52 20.09
N HIS A 118 -5.08 5.71 21.24
CA HIS A 118 -4.12 4.77 21.80
C HIS A 118 -4.78 4.04 22.96
N HIS A 119 -4.75 2.71 22.96
CA HIS A 119 -5.42 1.92 23.99
C HIS A 119 -4.75 2.14 25.35
N PRO A 120 -5.51 2.43 26.44
CA PRO A 120 -4.91 2.79 27.73
C PRO A 120 -4.18 1.63 28.41
N HIS A 121 -4.59 0.38 28.18
CA HIS A 121 -4.04 -0.81 28.86
C HIS A 121 -3.23 -1.74 27.97
N TYR A 122 -3.51 -1.78 26.67
CA TYR A 122 -2.80 -2.62 25.72
C TYR A 122 -1.89 -1.77 24.84
N ALA A 123 -0.76 -2.32 24.44
CA ALA A 123 0.15 -1.64 23.51
C ALA A 123 -0.43 -1.67 22.07
N MET A 124 -1.58 -1.03 21.89
CA MET A 124 -2.33 -1.00 20.64
C MET A 124 -2.77 0.43 20.30
N THR A 125 -2.92 0.68 18.99
CA THR A 125 -3.46 1.92 18.44
C THR A 125 -4.62 1.58 17.50
N ALA A 126 -5.75 2.28 17.66
CA ALA A 126 -6.88 2.20 16.74
C ALA A 126 -6.68 3.17 15.57
N LEU A 127 -6.93 2.69 14.37
CA LEU A 127 -6.88 3.45 13.13
C LEU A 127 -8.28 3.55 12.53
N ALA A 128 -8.74 4.76 12.21
CA ALA A 128 -10.04 5.00 11.62
C ALA A 128 -10.08 4.59 10.15
N LEU A 129 -11.11 3.82 9.79
CA LEU A 129 -11.39 3.38 8.43
C LEU A 129 -12.88 3.62 8.11
N GLY A 130 -13.21 4.86 7.74
CA GLY A 130 -14.60 5.29 7.62
C GLY A 130 -15.31 5.28 8.97
N ASP A 131 -16.42 4.57 9.06
CA ASP A 131 -17.20 4.32 10.29
C ASP A 131 -16.71 3.10 11.10
N GLN A 132 -15.67 2.43 10.62
CA GLN A 132 -15.04 1.28 11.26
C GLN A 132 -13.62 1.62 11.70
N HIS A 133 -12.96 0.72 12.41
CA HIS A 133 -11.59 0.90 12.86
C HIS A 133 -10.79 -0.42 12.83
N LEU A 134 -9.49 -0.27 12.80
CA LEU A 134 -8.51 -1.34 12.86
C LEU A 134 -7.59 -1.15 14.05
N TRP A 135 -7.24 -2.22 14.73
CA TRP A 135 -6.23 -2.23 15.78
C TRP A 135 -4.88 -2.70 15.22
N VAL A 136 -3.85 -1.93 15.51
CA VAL A 136 -2.44 -2.25 15.19
C VAL A 136 -1.59 -2.15 16.45
N ASN A 137 -0.36 -2.65 16.41
CA ASN A 137 0.59 -2.43 17.48
C ASN A 137 0.78 -0.94 17.73
N LYS A 138 1.11 -0.58 18.97
CA LYS A 138 1.26 0.82 19.42
C LYS A 138 2.11 1.62 18.44
N LEU A 139 1.56 2.75 18.04
CA LEU A 139 2.23 3.76 17.24
C LEU A 139 2.56 4.99 18.11
N ASN A 140 3.59 5.72 17.70
CA ASN A 140 3.98 6.97 18.37
C ASN A 140 3.41 8.22 17.67
N GLN A 141 2.61 8.03 16.63
CA GLN A 141 2.00 9.13 15.88
C GLN A 141 0.91 9.81 16.71
N PRO A 142 0.79 11.15 16.60
CA PRO A 142 -0.28 11.90 17.28
C PRO A 142 -1.67 11.45 16.83
N LEU A 143 -2.67 11.68 17.68
CA LEU A 143 -4.08 11.51 17.31
C LEU A 143 -4.42 12.34 16.08
N GLN A 144 -5.29 11.83 15.23
CA GLN A 144 -5.74 12.43 13.95
C GLN A 144 -4.65 12.53 12.87
N SER A 145 -3.41 12.12 13.14
CA SER A 145 -2.39 12.03 12.09
C SER A 145 -2.78 10.97 11.07
N THR A 146 -2.52 11.27 9.80
CA THR A 146 -2.81 10.38 8.68
C THR A 146 -1.60 9.53 8.37
N LEU A 147 -1.83 8.25 8.10
CA LEU A 147 -0.82 7.30 7.67
C LEU A 147 -1.39 6.32 6.64
N ARG A 148 -0.49 5.61 5.96
CA ARG A 148 -0.84 4.52 5.06
C ARG A 148 -0.59 3.19 5.73
N ILE A 149 -1.51 2.27 5.52
CA ILE A 149 -1.36 0.87 5.92
C ILE A 149 -1.43 -0.03 4.69
N ARG A 150 -0.76 -1.16 4.78
CA ARG A 150 -0.82 -2.23 3.81
C ARG A 150 -1.38 -3.49 4.45
N ILE A 151 -2.35 -4.10 3.78
CA ILE A 151 -2.97 -5.36 4.18
C ILE A 151 -2.76 -6.35 3.05
N GLN A 152 -2.03 -7.44 3.29
CA GLN A 152 -1.86 -8.51 2.33
C GLN A 152 -3.18 -9.25 2.13
N ALA A 153 -3.51 -9.59 0.90
CA ALA A 153 -4.74 -10.35 0.60
C ALA A 153 -4.76 -11.72 1.31
N SER A 154 -3.59 -12.33 1.49
CA SER A 154 -3.43 -13.59 2.24
C SER A 154 -3.71 -13.47 3.75
N ASP A 155 -3.66 -12.25 4.30
CA ASP A 155 -3.93 -11.99 5.72
C ASP A 155 -5.40 -11.64 5.99
N VAL A 156 -6.25 -11.74 4.98
CA VAL A 156 -7.69 -11.47 5.06
C VAL A 156 -8.47 -12.76 4.86
N SER A 157 -9.19 -13.19 5.88
CA SER A 157 -10.17 -14.27 5.81
C SER A 157 -11.60 -13.75 5.84
N LEU A 158 -12.53 -14.51 5.30
CA LEU A 158 -13.93 -14.12 5.15
C LEU A 158 -14.83 -15.01 5.99
N VAL A 159 -15.80 -14.39 6.66
CA VAL A 159 -16.86 -15.09 7.42
C VAL A 159 -18.20 -14.42 7.16
N LEU A 160 -19.29 -15.20 7.14
CA LEU A 160 -20.63 -14.68 6.87
C LEU A 160 -21.29 -14.02 8.07
N GLN A 161 -20.85 -14.38 9.28
CA GLN A 161 -21.37 -13.86 10.53
C GLN A 161 -20.23 -13.28 11.36
N PRO A 162 -20.50 -12.32 12.25
CA PRO A 162 -19.49 -11.82 13.17
C PRO A 162 -18.84 -12.99 13.94
N PRO A 163 -17.51 -13.16 13.87
CA PRO A 163 -16.84 -14.27 14.50
C PRO A 163 -16.88 -14.13 16.03
N GLN A 164 -17.04 -15.26 16.72
CA GLN A 164 -16.95 -15.34 18.16
C GLN A 164 -15.69 -16.09 18.59
N GLN A 165 -15.15 -15.76 19.77
CA GLN A 165 -14.01 -16.45 20.39
C GLN A 165 -12.77 -16.56 19.46
N THR A 166 -12.49 -15.50 18.72
CA THR A 166 -11.33 -15.40 17.83
C THR A 166 -10.24 -14.53 18.43
N SER A 167 -8.97 -14.86 18.16
CA SER A 167 -7.82 -14.02 18.49
C SER A 167 -7.65 -12.83 17.54
N ILE A 168 -8.33 -12.84 16.39
CA ILE A 168 -8.29 -11.73 15.43
C ILE A 168 -9.17 -10.59 15.93
N ARG A 169 -8.57 -9.44 16.20
CA ARG A 169 -9.27 -8.24 16.68
C ARG A 169 -9.89 -7.41 15.57
N ASN A 170 -9.35 -7.50 14.36
CA ASN A 170 -9.77 -6.69 13.23
C ASN A 170 -10.82 -7.44 12.42
N VAL A 171 -12.08 -7.08 12.63
CA VAL A 171 -13.24 -7.63 11.93
C VAL A 171 -13.99 -6.47 11.30
N LEU A 172 -14.03 -6.44 9.98
CA LEU A 172 -14.60 -5.35 9.19
C LEU A 172 -15.82 -5.85 8.42
N ARG A 173 -16.91 -5.13 8.49
CA ARG A 173 -18.06 -5.37 7.61
C ARG A 173 -17.72 -4.89 6.20
N ALA A 174 -17.90 -5.76 5.22
CA ALA A 174 -17.52 -5.50 3.84
C ALA A 174 -18.55 -6.05 2.85
N LYS A 175 -18.61 -5.46 1.67
CA LYS A 175 -19.43 -5.93 0.55
C LYS A 175 -18.52 -6.51 -0.53
N VAL A 176 -18.85 -7.68 -1.03
CA VAL A 176 -18.16 -8.27 -2.17
C VAL A 176 -18.46 -7.45 -3.44
N ALA A 177 -17.42 -6.87 -4.05
CA ALA A 177 -17.53 -6.18 -5.32
C ALA A 177 -17.34 -7.14 -6.50
N ASN A 178 -16.27 -7.93 -6.48
CA ASN A 178 -15.93 -8.90 -7.54
C ASN A 178 -15.16 -10.08 -6.97
N CYS A 179 -15.14 -11.17 -7.75
CA CYS A 179 -14.31 -12.36 -7.50
C CYS A 179 -13.56 -12.69 -8.79
N TYR A 180 -12.27 -13.00 -8.66
CA TYR A 180 -11.40 -13.35 -9.78
C TYR A 180 -10.73 -14.68 -9.49
N ASP A 181 -10.89 -15.64 -10.41
CA ASP A 181 -10.15 -16.90 -10.35
C ASP A 181 -8.72 -16.69 -10.86
N ASP A 182 -7.73 -17.06 -10.06
CA ASP A 182 -6.32 -16.94 -10.39
C ASP A 182 -5.56 -18.21 -10.00
N ASN A 183 -5.37 -19.11 -10.96
CA ASN A 183 -4.54 -20.31 -10.86
C ASN A 183 -4.72 -21.12 -9.54
N GLY A 184 -5.97 -21.48 -9.23
CA GLY A 184 -6.31 -22.28 -8.05
C GLY A 184 -6.46 -21.49 -6.75
N GLN A 185 -6.50 -20.17 -6.85
CA GLN A 185 -6.86 -19.24 -5.78
C GLN A 185 -8.01 -18.36 -6.26
N VAL A 186 -8.71 -17.73 -5.35
CA VAL A 186 -9.74 -16.73 -5.64
C VAL A 186 -9.38 -15.43 -4.96
N GLU A 187 -9.22 -14.39 -5.76
CA GLU A 187 -9.05 -13.03 -5.27
C GLU A 187 -10.43 -12.37 -5.15
N VAL A 188 -10.78 -12.00 -3.95
CA VAL A 188 -12.06 -11.34 -3.66
C VAL A 188 -11.83 -9.87 -3.43
N GLN A 189 -12.42 -9.04 -4.28
CA GLN A 189 -12.44 -7.60 -4.13
C GLN A 189 -13.59 -7.19 -3.22
N LEU A 190 -13.27 -6.57 -2.10
CA LEU A 190 -14.22 -6.09 -1.11
C LEU A 190 -14.27 -4.56 -1.12
N GLU A 191 -15.47 -4.03 -0.89
CA GLU A 191 -15.71 -2.62 -0.64
C GLU A 191 -15.94 -2.38 0.85
N ILE A 192 -15.20 -1.41 1.42
CA ILE A 192 -15.32 -0.97 2.80
C ILE A 192 -15.28 0.57 2.83
N GLY A 193 -16.46 1.20 2.99
CA GLY A 193 -16.55 2.67 3.10
C GLY A 193 -15.92 3.41 1.92
N GLY A 194 -16.17 2.96 0.68
CA GLY A 194 -15.61 3.53 -0.54
C GLY A 194 -14.13 3.18 -0.81
N ARG A 195 -13.55 2.26 -0.04
CA ARG A 195 -12.17 1.78 -0.21
C ARG A 195 -12.18 0.31 -0.62
N THR A 196 -11.10 -0.13 -1.27
CA THR A 196 -10.93 -1.52 -1.71
C THR A 196 -10.04 -2.30 -0.74
N LEU A 197 -10.55 -3.45 -0.29
CA LEU A 197 -9.79 -4.46 0.44
C LEU A 197 -9.79 -5.75 -0.38
N TRP A 198 -8.59 -6.34 -0.57
CA TRP A 198 -8.45 -7.63 -1.23
C TRP A 198 -8.34 -8.75 -0.20
N ALA A 199 -9.02 -9.86 -0.48
CA ALA A 199 -8.90 -11.11 0.27
C ALA A 199 -8.57 -12.25 -0.69
N ARG A 200 -7.68 -13.15 -0.27
CA ARG A 200 -7.36 -14.37 -1.01
C ARG A 200 -7.92 -15.57 -0.28
N ILE A 201 -8.74 -16.34 -0.99
CA ILE A 201 -9.38 -17.55 -0.47
C ILE A 201 -9.22 -18.73 -1.45
N SER A 202 -9.50 -19.93 -1.00
CA SER A 202 -9.57 -21.10 -1.87
C SER A 202 -10.88 -21.12 -2.68
N PRO A 203 -10.90 -21.78 -3.85
CA PRO A 203 -12.14 -22.03 -4.57
C PRO A 203 -13.18 -22.80 -3.71
N TRP A 204 -12.73 -23.72 -2.88
CA TRP A 204 -13.58 -24.43 -1.94
C TRP A 204 -14.29 -23.45 -0.97
N ALA A 205 -13.54 -22.53 -0.34
CA ALA A 205 -14.15 -21.55 0.56
C ALA A 205 -15.16 -20.63 -0.17
N ARG A 206 -14.83 -20.19 -1.40
CA ARG A 206 -15.77 -19.43 -2.23
C ARG A 206 -17.10 -20.18 -2.43
N ASP A 207 -17.00 -21.43 -2.83
CA ASP A 207 -18.19 -22.24 -3.16
C ASP A 207 -19.01 -22.57 -1.91
N GLU A 208 -18.36 -22.98 -0.82
CA GLU A 208 -19.02 -23.31 0.45
C GLU A 208 -19.72 -22.10 1.08
N LEU A 209 -19.10 -20.93 1.05
CA LEU A 209 -19.65 -19.69 1.56
C LEU A 209 -20.53 -18.95 0.54
N ASN A 210 -20.64 -19.47 -0.69
CA ASN A 210 -21.36 -18.84 -1.78
C ASN A 210 -20.98 -17.37 -2.00
N ILE A 211 -19.66 -17.12 -2.01
CA ILE A 211 -19.09 -15.78 -2.20
C ILE A 211 -19.35 -15.31 -3.63
N LYS A 212 -20.07 -14.20 -3.75
CA LYS A 212 -20.46 -13.60 -5.04
C LYS A 212 -20.62 -12.08 -4.90
N PRO A 213 -20.51 -11.33 -6.01
CA PRO A 213 -20.75 -9.88 -5.99
C PRO A 213 -22.07 -9.52 -5.34
N GLY A 214 -22.06 -8.47 -4.50
CA GLY A 214 -23.22 -7.98 -3.76
C GLY A 214 -23.42 -8.59 -2.37
N LEU A 215 -22.72 -9.68 -2.04
CA LEU A 215 -22.82 -10.31 -0.72
C LEU A 215 -22.17 -9.43 0.35
N TRP A 216 -22.88 -9.20 1.45
CA TRP A 216 -22.34 -8.61 2.67
C TRP A 216 -21.77 -9.71 3.56
N LEU A 217 -20.58 -9.48 4.09
CA LEU A 217 -19.84 -10.40 4.95
C LEU A 217 -18.91 -9.66 5.89
N TYR A 218 -18.11 -10.40 6.65
CA TYR A 218 -17.09 -9.84 7.53
C TYR A 218 -15.71 -10.31 7.07
N ALA A 219 -14.78 -9.35 6.96
CA ALA A 219 -13.39 -9.60 6.69
C ALA A 219 -12.61 -9.59 8.01
N GLN A 220 -11.93 -10.69 8.31
CA GLN A 220 -11.01 -10.80 9.44
C GLN A 220 -9.61 -10.49 8.95
N VAL A 221 -8.99 -9.43 9.47
CA VAL A 221 -7.65 -9.00 9.10
C VAL A 221 -6.66 -9.42 10.17
N LYS A 222 -5.79 -10.36 9.84
CA LYS A 222 -4.81 -10.94 10.78
C LYS A 222 -3.63 -10.01 11.01
N SER A 223 -3.13 -9.38 9.96
CA SER A 223 -1.92 -8.56 10.01
C SER A 223 -2.09 -7.28 9.21
N VAL A 224 -1.51 -6.21 9.73
CA VAL A 224 -1.50 -4.88 9.11
C VAL A 224 -0.08 -4.33 9.20
N SER A 225 0.47 -3.89 8.07
CA SER A 225 1.78 -3.24 8.01
C SER A 225 1.60 -1.74 7.82
N ILE A 226 2.42 -0.95 8.50
CA ILE A 226 2.49 0.50 8.26
C ILE A 226 3.42 0.72 7.07
N THR A 227 2.92 1.40 6.05
CA THR A 227 3.74 1.94 4.97
C THR A 227 3.92 3.43 5.24
N ALA A 228 5.14 3.87 5.28
CA ALA A 228 5.56 5.21 5.72
C ALA A 228 4.67 6.37 5.30
#